data_e7650e2ba0fe24410f9cb59d1adf0b71
#
_entry.id   e7650e2ba0fe24410f9cb59d1adf0b71
#
_cell.length_a   1.000
_cell.length_b   1.000
_cell.length_c   1.000
_cell.angle_alpha   90.00
_cell.angle_beta   90.00
_cell.angle_gamma   90.00
#
_symmetry.space_group_name_H-M   'P 1'
#
loop_
_entity.id
_entity.type
_entity.pdbx_description
1 polymer ?
#
loop_
_entity_poly.entity_id
_entity_poly.type
_entity_poly.pdbx_seq_one_letter_code
_entity_poly.pdbx_strand_id
1 'polypeptide(L)'
;GIDAFTFLIGEHGNRAASSRLQHGDIVIAAITSCANTSNPGVMLAAGLLARKAVVKGLRVAPSVKTSLTPGSRVVAEYLREAGLQSYLDRLGFNVSGYGCATCVGNSGPLPAAIEEAIVRDDLIVASVLSGNRNFEARIHQQIKANFLMSPPLVVAFAIAGRINIDMATEPLGQDESGEPVYLRELWPSPEEIGAVMKYARKPETYR
;
A
#
# COMPACT_ATOMS: atom_id res chain seq x y z
N GLY A 1 -6.84 -20.38 24.52
CA GLY A 1 -7.45 -19.69 23.40
C GLY A 1 -6.37 -19.38 22.38
N ILE A 2 -6.59 -19.72 21.12
CA ILE A 2 -5.71 -19.32 20.03
C ILE A 2 -5.83 -17.80 19.94
N ASP A 3 -4.72 -17.09 20.07
CA ASP A 3 -4.65 -15.65 19.99
C ASP A 3 -5.24 -15.21 18.64
N ALA A 4 -6.13 -14.22 18.65
CA ALA A 4 -6.77 -13.67 17.44
C ALA A 4 -5.73 -13.19 16.41
N PHE A 5 -4.52 -12.84 16.86
CA PHE A 5 -3.40 -12.49 16.03
C PHE A 5 -2.84 -13.71 15.27
N THR A 6 -2.75 -14.87 15.92
CA THR A 6 -2.34 -16.14 15.27
C THR A 6 -3.36 -16.59 14.24
N PHE A 7 -4.65 -16.33 14.48
CA PHE A 7 -5.72 -16.66 13.53
C PHE A 7 -5.72 -15.76 12.29
N LEU A 8 -5.36 -14.46 12.45
CA LEU A 8 -5.27 -13.51 11.34
C LEU A 8 -4.02 -13.69 10.45
N ILE A 9 -2.98 -14.34 10.98
CA ILE A 9 -1.72 -14.62 10.27
C ILE A 9 -1.76 -15.98 9.57
N GLY A 10 -2.72 -16.83 9.92
CA GLY A 10 -2.89 -18.16 9.34
C GLY A 10 -3.33 -18.09 7.88
N GLU A 11 -2.49 -18.58 7.00
CA GLU A 11 -2.71 -19.12 5.65
C GLU A 11 -2.44 -18.26 4.41
N HIS A 12 -2.12 -16.95 4.46
CA HIS A 12 -2.02 -16.21 3.19
C HIS A 12 -0.92 -15.12 3.12
N GLY A 13 0.31 -15.41 3.38
CA GLY A 13 1.37 -14.41 3.25
C GLY A 13 2.65 -14.94 2.62
N ASN A 14 3.29 -14.18 1.75
CA ASN A 14 4.61 -14.44 1.17
C ASN A 14 5.77 -14.41 2.20
N ARG A 15 5.49 -14.03 3.43
CA ARG A 15 6.32 -14.33 4.60
C ARG A 15 5.63 -15.45 5.39
N ALA A 16 6.38 -16.48 5.76
CA ALA A 16 5.88 -17.54 6.62
C ALA A 16 5.11 -16.95 7.80
N ALA A 17 3.94 -17.49 8.10
CA ALA A 17 2.97 -17.00 9.07
C ALA A 17 3.47 -16.83 10.53
N SER A 18 4.78 -16.94 10.78
CA SER A 18 5.44 -16.87 12.08
C SER A 18 6.55 -15.81 12.17
N SER A 19 6.72 -14.93 11.18
CA SER A 19 7.79 -13.94 11.28
C SER A 19 7.40 -12.81 12.23
N ARG A 20 8.07 -12.80 13.40
CA ARG A 20 8.07 -11.71 14.36
C ARG A 20 8.43 -10.40 13.65
N LEU A 21 7.77 -9.29 14.02
CA LEU A 21 8.09 -7.95 13.52
C LEU A 21 9.57 -7.64 13.76
N GLN A 22 10.19 -6.98 12.79
CA GLN A 22 11.62 -6.64 12.82
C GLN A 22 11.85 -5.16 12.50
N HIS A 23 13.06 -4.67 12.77
CA HIS A 23 13.47 -3.34 12.33
C HIS A 23 13.35 -3.21 10.80
N GLY A 24 12.79 -2.10 10.34
CA GLY A 24 12.57 -1.84 8.92
C GLY A 24 11.28 -2.44 8.35
N ASP A 25 10.50 -3.18 9.14
CA ASP A 25 9.19 -3.65 8.68
C ASP A 25 8.23 -2.48 8.51
N ILE A 26 7.42 -2.55 7.46
CA ILE A 26 6.39 -1.57 7.15
C ILE A 26 5.12 -1.98 7.88
N VAL A 27 4.56 -1.05 8.66
CA VAL A 27 3.31 -1.26 9.41
C VAL A 27 2.18 -0.36 8.94
N ILE A 28 2.48 0.70 8.18
CA ILE A 28 1.49 1.56 7.52
C ILE A 28 1.91 1.77 6.06
N ALA A 29 0.97 1.57 5.14
CA ALA A 29 1.09 1.93 3.74
C ALA A 29 -0.15 2.71 3.31
N ALA A 30 0.01 4.00 2.99
CA ALA A 30 -1.11 4.88 2.71
C ALA A 30 -0.96 5.59 1.36
N ILE A 31 -1.94 5.39 0.49
CA ILE A 31 -2.09 6.21 -0.71
C ILE A 31 -2.98 7.38 -0.33
N THR A 32 -2.38 8.57 -0.22
CA THR A 32 -3.10 9.80 0.02
C THR A 32 -2.98 10.69 -1.21
N SER A 33 -4.08 11.25 -1.65
CA SER A 33 -4.10 12.13 -2.79
C SER A 33 -4.11 13.58 -2.31
N CYS A 34 -2.94 14.15 -2.12
CA CYS A 34 -2.77 15.60 -2.10
C CYS A 34 -2.93 16.19 -3.51
N ALA A 35 -3.14 17.50 -3.62
CA ALA A 35 -3.30 18.19 -4.90
C ALA A 35 -2.16 17.87 -5.91
N ASN A 36 -0.94 17.65 -5.43
CA ASN A 36 0.23 17.30 -6.25
C ASN A 36 0.32 15.81 -6.62
N THR A 37 -0.37 14.91 -5.89
CA THR A 37 -0.39 13.46 -6.16
C THR A 37 -1.66 13.03 -6.90
N SER A 38 -2.53 13.98 -7.24
CA SER A 38 -3.77 13.75 -8.00
C SER A 38 -3.54 13.56 -9.50
N ASN A 39 -2.29 13.35 -9.94
CA ASN A 39 -2.03 13.00 -11.33
C ASN A 39 -2.71 11.66 -11.64
N PRO A 40 -3.71 11.63 -12.54
CA PRO A 40 -4.43 10.41 -12.85
C PRO A 40 -3.53 9.27 -13.31
N GLY A 41 -2.46 9.57 -14.05
CA GLY A 41 -1.51 8.58 -14.54
C GLY A 41 -0.84 7.81 -13.40
N VAL A 42 -0.50 8.50 -12.31
CA VAL A 42 0.18 7.88 -11.15
C VAL A 42 -0.80 7.01 -10.35
N MET A 43 -2.04 7.45 -10.19
CA MET A 43 -3.08 6.66 -9.51
C MET A 43 -3.47 5.43 -10.33
N LEU A 44 -3.61 5.57 -11.64
CA LEU A 44 -3.86 4.46 -12.54
C LEU A 44 -2.68 3.47 -12.56
N ALA A 45 -1.45 3.97 -12.50
CA ALA A 45 -0.26 3.13 -12.38
C ALA A 45 -0.27 2.29 -11.09
N ALA A 46 -0.70 2.86 -9.96
CA ALA A 46 -0.86 2.11 -8.71
C ALA A 46 -1.91 1.00 -8.86
N GLY A 47 -3.04 1.29 -9.49
CA GLY A 47 -4.08 0.29 -9.77
C GLY A 47 -3.63 -0.81 -10.73
N LEU A 48 -2.86 -0.46 -11.77
CA LEU A 48 -2.29 -1.44 -12.72
C LEU A 48 -1.26 -2.35 -12.04
N LEU A 49 -0.39 -1.78 -11.20
CA LEU A 49 0.57 -2.56 -10.41
C LEU A 49 -0.16 -3.51 -9.46
N ALA A 50 -1.19 -3.03 -8.76
CA ALA A 50 -2.04 -3.85 -7.89
C ALA A 50 -2.69 -5.00 -8.66
N ARG A 51 -3.22 -4.74 -9.87
CA ARG A 51 -3.79 -5.78 -10.74
C ARG A 51 -2.77 -6.87 -11.07
N LYS A 52 -1.58 -6.49 -11.53
CA LYS A 52 -0.52 -7.44 -11.87
C LYS A 52 -0.08 -8.25 -10.66
N ALA A 53 0.05 -7.62 -9.50
CA ALA A 53 0.42 -8.28 -8.25
C ALA A 53 -0.63 -9.32 -7.82
N VAL A 54 -1.90 -8.93 -7.81
CA VAL A 54 -3.02 -9.81 -7.44
C VAL A 54 -3.16 -10.99 -8.40
N VAL A 55 -2.99 -10.76 -9.71
CA VAL A 55 -3.03 -11.82 -10.73
C VAL A 55 -1.90 -12.84 -10.52
N LYS A 56 -0.75 -12.41 -10.04
CA LYS A 56 0.37 -13.29 -9.66
C LYS A 56 0.21 -13.92 -8.25
N GLY A 57 -0.88 -13.66 -7.55
CA GLY A 57 -1.13 -14.21 -6.22
C GLY A 57 -0.44 -13.47 -5.09
N LEU A 58 0.21 -12.34 -5.35
CA LEU A 58 0.85 -11.54 -4.31
C LEU A 58 -0.19 -10.89 -3.38
N ARG A 59 0.20 -10.72 -2.11
CA ARG A 59 -0.63 -10.14 -1.06
C ARG A 59 0.20 -9.19 -0.19
N VAL A 60 -0.48 -8.30 0.50
CA VAL A 60 0.12 -7.47 1.56
C VAL A 60 0.03 -8.25 2.88
N ALA A 61 1.10 -8.21 3.67
CA ALA A 61 1.13 -8.88 4.97
C ALA A 61 0.08 -8.28 5.93
N PRO A 62 -0.59 -9.09 6.77
CA PRO A 62 -1.62 -8.59 7.71
C PRO A 62 -1.10 -7.56 8.71
N SER A 63 0.20 -7.53 8.97
CA SER A 63 0.86 -6.54 9.83
C SER A 63 0.92 -5.14 9.21
N VAL A 64 0.68 -5.00 7.89
CA VAL A 64 0.69 -3.73 7.18
C VAL A 64 -0.73 -3.18 7.11
N LYS A 65 -0.97 -2.08 7.80
CA LYS A 65 -2.22 -1.33 7.69
C LYS A 65 -2.21 -0.50 6.40
N THR A 66 -3.05 -0.86 5.45
CA THR A 66 -3.19 -0.19 4.16
C THR A 66 -4.39 0.75 4.15
N SER A 67 -4.32 1.84 3.39
CA SER A 67 -5.43 2.75 3.18
C SER A 67 -5.31 3.53 1.87
N LEU A 68 -6.45 3.90 1.31
CA LEU A 68 -6.57 4.78 0.15
C LEU A 68 -7.49 5.95 0.52
N THR A 69 -6.96 7.17 0.48
CA THR A 69 -7.73 8.41 0.67
C THR A 69 -7.55 9.31 -0.56
N PRO A 70 -8.38 9.12 -1.60
CA PRO A 70 -8.31 9.93 -2.80
C PRO A 70 -8.60 11.40 -2.53
N GLY A 71 -8.03 12.32 -3.31
CA GLY A 71 -8.26 13.76 -3.16
C GLY A 71 -9.69 14.19 -3.47
N SER A 72 -10.40 13.42 -4.27
CA SER A 72 -11.80 13.65 -4.63
C SER A 72 -12.50 12.36 -5.03
N ARG A 73 -13.83 12.40 -5.12
CA ARG A 73 -14.65 11.29 -5.64
C ARG A 73 -14.29 10.91 -7.07
N VAL A 74 -13.84 11.87 -7.87
CA VAL A 74 -13.41 11.67 -9.26
C VAL A 74 -12.31 10.60 -9.36
N VAL A 75 -11.35 10.60 -8.44
CA VAL A 75 -10.27 9.61 -8.41
C VAL A 75 -10.81 8.19 -8.17
N ALA A 76 -11.68 8.04 -7.18
CA ALA A 76 -12.31 6.74 -6.89
C ALA A 76 -13.18 6.26 -8.07
N GLU A 77 -13.81 7.20 -8.78
CA GLU A 77 -14.69 6.92 -9.90
C GLU A 77 -13.93 6.40 -11.12
N TYR A 78 -12.87 7.08 -11.56
CA TYR A 78 -12.11 6.57 -12.70
C TYR A 78 -11.32 5.28 -12.36
N LEU A 79 -10.88 5.08 -11.13
CA LEU A 79 -10.28 3.80 -10.72
C LEU A 79 -11.30 2.65 -10.79
N ARG A 80 -12.56 2.91 -10.41
CA ARG A 80 -13.64 1.94 -10.51
C ARG A 80 -14.01 1.64 -11.96
N GLU A 81 -14.18 2.67 -12.78
CA GLU A 81 -14.48 2.53 -14.20
C GLU A 81 -13.38 1.81 -14.99
N ALA A 82 -12.12 2.03 -14.63
CA ALA A 82 -10.98 1.30 -15.19
C ALA A 82 -10.89 -0.15 -14.68
N GLY A 83 -11.75 -0.57 -13.74
CA GLY A 83 -11.72 -1.90 -13.12
C GLY A 83 -10.52 -2.12 -12.20
N LEU A 84 -9.86 -1.05 -11.73
CA LEU A 84 -8.63 -1.15 -10.95
C LEU A 84 -8.87 -1.07 -9.44
N GLN A 85 -9.95 -0.45 -8.99
CA GLN A 85 -10.27 -0.32 -7.56
C GLN A 85 -10.37 -1.68 -6.87
N SER A 86 -11.00 -2.66 -7.51
CA SER A 86 -11.16 -4.01 -6.93
C SER A 86 -9.82 -4.71 -6.62
N TYR A 87 -8.78 -4.44 -7.41
CA TYR A 87 -7.44 -4.99 -7.15
C TYR A 87 -6.73 -4.26 -6.01
N LEU A 88 -6.90 -2.94 -5.90
CA LEU A 88 -6.45 -2.16 -4.75
C LEU A 88 -7.13 -2.65 -3.47
N ASP A 89 -8.46 -2.87 -3.50
CA ASP A 89 -9.22 -3.40 -2.37
C ASP A 89 -8.71 -4.78 -1.93
N ARG A 90 -8.37 -5.66 -2.87
CA ARG A 90 -7.80 -6.99 -2.57
C ARG A 90 -6.44 -6.94 -1.89
N LEU A 91 -5.67 -5.86 -2.09
CA LEU A 91 -4.43 -5.59 -1.37
C LEU A 91 -4.67 -4.78 -0.08
N GLY A 92 -5.94 -4.51 0.26
CA GLY A 92 -6.33 -3.78 1.47
C GLY A 92 -6.35 -2.26 1.32
N PHE A 93 -6.04 -1.72 0.14
CA PHE A 93 -6.13 -0.27 -0.14
C PHE A 93 -7.58 0.15 -0.42
N ASN A 94 -8.43 -0.02 0.59
CA ASN A 94 -9.83 0.39 0.53
C ASN A 94 -9.94 1.91 0.67
N VAL A 95 -10.93 2.50 0.01
CA VAL A 95 -11.24 3.91 0.17
C VAL A 95 -11.76 4.16 1.59
N SER A 96 -10.94 4.81 2.41
CA SER A 96 -11.24 5.09 3.83
C SER A 96 -11.82 6.50 4.04
N GLY A 97 -11.78 7.33 3.01
CA GLY A 97 -12.22 8.73 3.04
C GLY A 97 -11.67 9.50 1.86
N TYR A 98 -11.81 10.81 1.90
CA TYR A 98 -11.28 11.70 0.85
C TYR A 98 -10.40 12.78 1.47
N GLY A 99 -9.31 13.13 0.77
CA GLY A 99 -8.38 14.18 1.18
C GLY A 99 -7.16 13.68 1.95
N CYS A 100 -6.62 14.49 2.85
CA CYS A 100 -5.30 14.30 3.47
C CYS A 100 -5.34 13.54 4.82
N ALA A 101 -6.16 12.51 4.96
CA ALA A 101 -6.40 11.85 6.25
C ALA A 101 -5.10 11.39 6.94
N THR A 102 -4.31 10.54 6.31
CA THR A 102 -3.08 9.99 6.90
C THR A 102 -2.00 11.05 7.11
N CYS A 103 -1.83 11.99 6.17
CA CYS A 103 -0.81 13.06 6.28
C CYS A 103 -1.02 14.01 7.46
N VAL A 104 -2.24 14.09 7.99
CA VAL A 104 -2.58 14.94 9.15
C VAL A 104 -2.69 14.15 10.45
N GLY A 105 -2.26 12.89 10.48
CA GLY A 105 -2.27 12.05 11.67
C GLY A 105 -3.57 11.27 11.89
N ASN A 106 -4.40 11.13 10.88
CA ASN A 106 -5.66 10.38 10.95
C ASN A 106 -5.54 8.95 10.41
N SER A 107 -4.36 8.33 10.55
CA SER A 107 -4.16 6.92 10.19
C SER A 107 -4.93 5.96 11.10
N GLY A 108 -5.37 6.45 12.25
CA GLY A 108 -5.95 5.63 13.31
C GLY A 108 -4.92 4.72 14.00
N PRO A 109 -5.32 4.00 15.06
CA PRO A 109 -4.43 3.12 15.79
C PRO A 109 -3.97 1.94 14.93
N LEU A 110 -2.80 1.42 15.24
CA LEU A 110 -2.38 0.11 14.78
C LEU A 110 -3.11 -0.99 15.57
N PRO A 111 -3.17 -2.24 15.05
CA PRO A 111 -3.61 -3.36 15.88
C PRO A 111 -2.81 -3.43 17.16
N ALA A 112 -3.47 -3.67 18.31
CA ALA A 112 -2.83 -3.66 19.63
C ALA A 112 -1.58 -4.55 19.70
N ALA A 113 -1.65 -5.74 19.11
CA ALA A 113 -0.52 -6.67 19.08
C ALA A 113 0.70 -6.14 18.32
N ILE A 114 0.49 -5.29 17.29
CA ILE A 114 1.57 -4.63 16.55
C ILE A 114 2.19 -3.53 17.43
N GLU A 115 1.36 -2.70 18.07
CA GLU A 115 1.84 -1.64 18.98
C GLU A 115 2.62 -2.23 20.15
N GLU A 116 2.12 -3.28 20.79
CA GLU A 116 2.79 -4.00 21.87
C GLU A 116 4.15 -4.56 21.42
N ALA A 117 4.22 -5.17 20.24
CA ALA A 117 5.47 -5.70 19.70
C ALA A 117 6.50 -4.59 19.44
N ILE A 118 6.07 -3.45 18.88
CA ILE A 118 6.95 -2.29 18.64
C ILE A 118 7.56 -1.79 19.95
N VAL A 119 6.73 -1.63 20.99
CA VAL A 119 7.18 -1.11 22.30
C VAL A 119 8.03 -2.14 23.03
N ARG A 120 7.58 -3.39 23.11
CA ARG A 120 8.27 -4.47 23.84
C ARG A 120 9.68 -4.71 23.31
N ASP A 121 9.84 -4.69 21.99
CA ASP A 121 11.09 -5.06 21.32
C ASP A 121 11.88 -3.81 20.85
N ASP A 122 11.43 -2.61 21.21
CA ASP A 122 11.98 -1.31 20.79
C ASP A 122 12.27 -1.24 19.28
N LEU A 123 11.28 -1.61 18.48
CA LEU A 123 11.44 -1.73 17.03
C LEU A 123 11.38 -0.37 16.33
N ILE A 124 12.26 -0.18 15.36
CA ILE A 124 12.17 0.91 14.40
C ILE A 124 11.41 0.37 13.17
N VAL A 125 10.12 0.61 13.15
CA VAL A 125 9.23 0.25 12.04
C VAL A 125 8.99 1.46 11.13
N ALA A 126 8.51 1.19 9.91
CA ALA A 126 8.34 2.20 8.89
C ALA A 126 6.89 2.40 8.47
N SER A 127 6.61 3.61 7.97
CA SER A 127 5.46 3.91 7.14
C SER A 127 5.89 4.35 5.76
N VAL A 128 5.11 3.98 4.74
CA VAL A 128 5.25 4.46 3.36
C VAL A 128 3.97 5.15 2.94
N LEU A 129 4.07 6.35 2.39
CA LEU A 129 2.90 7.13 2.03
C LEU A 129 3.14 8.03 0.81
N SER A 130 2.10 8.24 0.03
CA SER A 130 2.13 9.12 -1.13
C SER A 130 1.67 10.56 -0.82
N GLY A 131 1.73 10.95 0.45
CA GLY A 131 1.40 12.31 0.88
C GLY A 131 2.52 13.32 0.59
N ASN A 132 2.38 14.52 1.16
CA ASN A 132 3.39 15.59 1.04
C ASN A 132 4.07 15.92 2.38
N ARG A 133 3.82 15.15 3.42
CA ARG A 133 4.35 15.38 4.77
C ARG A 133 4.70 14.04 5.43
N ASN A 134 5.89 13.96 6.02
CA ASN A 134 6.44 12.78 6.67
C ASN A 134 7.05 13.09 8.04
N PHE A 135 6.48 14.04 8.77
CA PHE A 135 7.01 14.40 10.09
C PHE A 135 6.93 13.22 11.06
N GLU A 136 7.99 13.05 11.83
CA GLU A 136 8.07 12.09 12.92
C GLU A 136 6.86 12.24 13.86
N ALA A 137 6.35 11.12 14.36
CA ALA A 137 5.18 11.00 15.22
C ALA A 137 3.85 11.58 14.64
N ARG A 138 3.85 12.18 13.44
CA ARG A 138 2.64 12.75 12.86
C ARG A 138 1.77 11.70 12.19
N ILE A 139 2.38 10.69 11.56
CA ILE A 139 1.64 9.58 10.92
C ILE A 139 1.13 8.64 12.02
N HIS A 140 2.01 8.24 12.93
CA HIS A 140 1.69 7.46 14.11
C HIS A 140 2.78 7.67 15.17
N GLN A 141 2.39 7.76 16.45
CA GLN A 141 3.32 8.09 17.54
C GLN A 141 4.48 7.11 17.69
N GLN A 142 4.26 5.85 17.39
CA GLN A 142 5.26 4.78 17.54
C GLN A 142 6.08 4.54 16.27
N ILE A 143 5.80 5.23 15.16
CA ILE A 143 6.53 5.06 13.90
C ILE A 143 7.55 6.17 13.74
N LYS A 144 8.83 5.80 13.84
CA LYS A 144 9.96 6.73 13.76
C LYS A 144 10.43 6.97 12.32
N ALA A 145 10.23 6.02 11.42
CA ALA A 145 10.69 6.08 10.03
C ALA A 145 9.51 6.25 9.06
N ASN A 146 9.41 7.41 8.43
CA ASN A 146 8.31 7.74 7.53
C ASN A 146 8.85 8.14 6.15
N PHE A 147 8.42 7.45 5.09
CA PHE A 147 8.93 7.62 3.74
C PHE A 147 7.84 8.11 2.79
N LEU A 148 8.13 9.19 2.05
CA LEU A 148 7.28 9.70 0.98
C LEU A 148 7.68 9.04 -0.34
N MET A 149 6.70 8.55 -1.08
CA MET A 149 6.91 7.94 -2.38
C MET A 149 5.66 8.03 -3.26
N SER A 150 5.80 7.70 -4.54
CA SER A 150 4.66 7.68 -5.46
C SER A 150 3.65 6.57 -5.10
N PRO A 151 2.35 6.72 -5.45
CA PRO A 151 1.34 5.70 -5.20
C PRO A 151 1.71 4.28 -5.64
N PRO A 152 2.27 4.04 -6.86
CA PRO A 152 2.67 2.69 -7.23
C PRO A 152 3.81 2.14 -6.37
N LEU A 153 4.75 2.98 -5.92
CA LEU A 153 5.78 2.55 -4.99
C LEU A 153 5.21 2.22 -3.61
N VAL A 154 4.21 2.95 -3.13
CA VAL A 154 3.51 2.60 -1.87
C VAL A 154 2.92 1.19 -1.97
N VAL A 155 2.29 0.83 -3.09
CA VAL A 155 1.77 -0.53 -3.31
C VAL A 155 2.90 -1.56 -3.33
N ALA A 156 3.99 -1.28 -4.04
CA ALA A 156 5.13 -2.19 -4.14
C ALA A 156 5.78 -2.45 -2.77
N PHE A 157 6.04 -1.41 -2.00
CA PHE A 157 6.62 -1.52 -0.67
C PHE A 157 5.68 -2.19 0.34
N ALA A 158 4.37 -1.98 0.22
CA ALA A 158 3.37 -2.68 1.04
C ALA A 158 3.40 -4.19 0.79
N ILE A 159 3.56 -4.61 -0.47
CA ILE A 159 3.69 -6.03 -0.84
C ILE A 159 5.01 -6.61 -0.29
N ALA A 160 6.13 -5.87 -0.43
CA ALA A 160 7.42 -6.28 0.13
C ALA A 160 7.40 -6.37 1.66
N GLY A 161 6.62 -5.52 2.32
CA GLY A 161 6.43 -5.50 3.78
C GLY A 161 7.62 -4.96 4.57
N ARG A 162 8.69 -4.49 3.92
CA ARG A 162 9.91 -3.98 4.54
C ARG A 162 10.52 -2.85 3.73
N ILE A 163 11.16 -1.91 4.39
CA ILE A 163 11.79 -0.76 3.74
C ILE A 163 13.23 -1.06 3.27
N ASN A 164 13.89 -1.98 3.94
CA ASN A 164 15.26 -2.39 3.65
C ASN A 164 15.33 -3.45 2.53
N ILE A 165 14.75 -3.15 1.40
CA ILE A 165 14.73 -4.01 0.19
C ILE A 165 15.36 -3.26 -0.99
N ASP A 166 16.17 -3.95 -1.78
CA ASP A 166 16.58 -3.45 -3.08
C ASP A 166 15.54 -3.84 -4.14
N MET A 167 14.72 -2.87 -4.52
CA MET A 167 13.64 -3.05 -5.50
C MET A 167 14.13 -3.45 -6.90
N ALA A 168 15.42 -3.26 -7.20
CA ALA A 168 15.98 -3.63 -8.50
C ALA A 168 16.36 -5.11 -8.56
N THR A 169 16.82 -5.68 -7.45
CA THR A 169 17.45 -7.01 -7.41
C THR A 169 16.73 -8.02 -6.54
N GLU A 170 15.97 -7.58 -5.54
CA GLU A 170 15.25 -8.46 -4.64
C GLU A 170 13.78 -8.63 -5.03
N PRO A 171 13.20 -9.83 -4.86
CA PRO A 171 11.79 -10.07 -5.14
C PRO A 171 10.89 -9.41 -4.08
N LEU A 172 9.74 -8.92 -4.52
CA LEU A 172 8.68 -8.41 -3.64
C LEU A 172 7.97 -9.53 -2.87
N GLY A 173 7.94 -10.72 -3.43
CA GLY A 173 7.30 -11.90 -2.88
C GLY A 173 7.40 -13.08 -3.84
N GLN A 174 6.59 -14.09 -3.62
CA GLN A 174 6.48 -15.28 -4.45
C GLN A 174 5.07 -15.41 -5.00
N ASP A 175 4.94 -15.94 -6.21
CA ASP A 175 3.65 -16.28 -6.78
C ASP A 175 3.08 -17.58 -6.18
N GLU A 176 1.91 -18.00 -6.67
CA GLU A 176 1.25 -19.24 -6.20
C GLU A 176 2.07 -20.52 -6.46
N SER A 177 3.04 -20.46 -7.38
CA SER A 177 3.95 -21.58 -7.70
C SER A 177 5.22 -21.54 -6.84
N GLY A 178 5.40 -20.49 -6.02
CA GLY A 178 6.61 -20.25 -5.23
C GLY A 178 7.74 -19.53 -5.99
N GLU A 179 7.49 -19.11 -7.23
CA GLU A 179 8.47 -18.38 -8.02
C GLU A 179 8.60 -16.91 -7.56
N PRO A 180 9.82 -16.37 -7.50
CA PRO A 180 10.04 -15.00 -7.06
C PRO A 180 9.46 -13.99 -8.06
N VAL A 181 8.77 -12.99 -7.57
CA VAL A 181 8.18 -11.91 -8.37
C VAL A 181 8.88 -10.59 -8.08
N TYR A 182 9.40 -9.96 -9.12
CA TYR A 182 10.18 -8.73 -9.04
C TYR A 182 9.36 -7.50 -9.44
N LEU A 183 9.76 -6.32 -8.94
CA LEU A 183 9.09 -5.06 -9.26
C LEU A 183 8.98 -4.80 -10.77
N ARG A 184 10.03 -5.12 -11.55
CA ARG A 184 10.05 -4.93 -13.01
C ARG A 184 8.93 -5.67 -13.75
N GLU A 185 8.42 -6.78 -13.18
CA GLU A 185 7.32 -7.55 -13.77
C GLU A 185 5.95 -6.92 -13.48
N LEU A 186 5.86 -6.16 -12.40
CA LEU A 186 4.64 -5.51 -11.95
C LEU A 186 4.53 -4.06 -12.41
N TRP A 187 5.66 -3.41 -12.72
CA TRP A 187 5.66 -2.01 -13.10
C TRP A 187 4.90 -1.81 -14.42
N PRO A 188 3.88 -0.93 -14.45
CA PRO A 188 3.10 -0.72 -15.66
C PRO A 188 3.91 0.07 -16.70
N SER A 189 3.76 -0.30 -17.97
CA SER A 189 4.35 0.44 -19.06
C SER A 189 3.60 1.75 -19.34
N PRO A 190 4.23 2.71 -20.03
CA PRO A 190 3.56 3.93 -20.48
C PRO A 190 2.33 3.65 -21.34
N GLU A 191 2.38 2.60 -22.18
CA GLU A 191 1.28 2.19 -23.05
C GLU A 191 0.10 1.64 -22.23
N GLU A 192 0.37 0.84 -21.20
CA GLU A 192 -0.67 0.34 -20.29
C GLU A 192 -1.38 1.49 -19.56
N ILE A 193 -0.59 2.46 -19.07
CA ILE A 193 -1.15 3.67 -18.42
C ILE A 193 -1.96 4.48 -19.42
N GLY A 194 -1.43 4.70 -20.63
CA GLY A 194 -2.11 5.40 -21.70
C GLY A 194 -3.46 4.80 -22.06
N ALA A 195 -3.55 3.48 -22.10
CA ALA A 195 -4.78 2.76 -22.44
C ALA A 195 -5.91 3.00 -21.43
N VAL A 196 -5.59 3.21 -20.14
CA VAL A 196 -6.59 3.46 -19.09
C VAL A 196 -6.82 4.95 -18.80
N MET A 197 -5.98 5.84 -19.32
CA MET A 197 -6.11 7.31 -19.14
C MET A 197 -7.45 7.87 -19.67
N LYS A 198 -8.09 7.20 -20.64
CA LYS A 198 -9.42 7.58 -21.14
C LYS A 198 -10.48 7.67 -20.04
N TYR A 199 -10.39 6.86 -18.99
CA TYR A 199 -11.34 6.87 -17.89
C TYR A 199 -11.19 8.12 -17.01
N ALA A 200 -9.99 8.67 -16.87
CA ALA A 200 -9.73 9.90 -16.13
C ALA A 200 -10.01 11.19 -16.91
N ARG A 201 -10.21 11.11 -18.22
CA ARG A 201 -10.44 12.27 -19.10
C ARG A 201 -11.90 12.49 -19.49
N LYS A 202 -12.83 11.72 -18.93
CA LYS A 202 -14.26 11.87 -19.23
C LYS A 202 -14.80 13.17 -18.64
N PRO A 203 -15.45 14.04 -19.43
CA PRO A 203 -16.02 15.30 -18.92
C PRO A 203 -17.08 15.10 -17.82
N GLU A 204 -17.75 13.96 -17.84
CA GLU A 204 -18.81 13.59 -16.88
C GLU A 204 -18.26 13.33 -15.48
N THR A 205 -16.97 12.98 -15.38
CA THR A 205 -16.28 12.71 -14.11
C THR A 205 -16.01 14.00 -13.29
N TYR A 206 -16.18 15.18 -13.91
CA TYR A 206 -15.90 16.49 -13.30
C TYR A 206 -17.18 17.35 -13.05
N ARG A 207 -18.37 16.72 -13.09
CA ARG A 207 -19.67 17.39 -12.83
C ARG A 207 -20.24 17.12 -11.46
#